data_0ebece5b73d5bfeb2f6fa453c3f0544f
#
_entry.id   0ebece5b73d5bfeb2f6fa453c3f0544f
#
_cell.length_a   1.000
_cell.length_b   1.000
_cell.length_c   1.000
_cell.angle_alpha   90.00
_cell.angle_beta   90.00
_cell.angle_gamma   90.00
#
_symmetry.space_group_name_H-M   'P 1'
#
loop_
_entity.id
_entity.type
_entity.pdbx_description
1 polymer ?
#
loop_
_entity_poly.entity_id
_entity_poly.type
_entity_poly.pdbx_seq_one_letter_code
_entity_poly.pdbx_strand_id
1 'polypeptide(L)'
;MGNTKIKLSVLDQSPVRKGVTARRAIEETTILAQEAEKLGYYRFWVSEHHNTTSLAGSTPEVLIAHLANHTKTLRIGSGGIMLPNHSALKVAESFRLLEVMHPNRIDLGMGRAPGTDRITASMLNPSNNWSEQDFVEQLRELQHYLHDTSDGGIQAKIKAIPVSETVPQQWLLSSSGQSALFSAHFGMGFSFAHFINPVGGAQAIQYYREHFKPSVDLAKPVENVALHVFCSEDEEKVKQQEALMNYRFLQLEKGKGLPAVGWADIKDVSYNAAEQERIKANKQRMIYGTPAVIKERLTQLATDYDVDELMAITITEHFEDRIRSYELLAEIFQ
;
A
#
# COMPACT_ATOMS: atom_id res chain seq x y z
N MET A 1 18.73 20.82 -12.69
CA MET A 1 17.84 19.81 -12.13
C MET A 1 16.97 20.50 -11.11
N GLY A 2 15.68 20.64 -11.38
CA GLY A 2 14.75 21.29 -10.45
C GLY A 2 14.66 20.46 -9.18
N ASN A 3 14.66 21.13 -8.04
CA ASN A 3 14.47 20.51 -6.73
C ASN A 3 13.02 20.04 -6.63
N THR A 4 12.70 18.86 -7.19
CA THR A 4 11.34 18.31 -7.15
C THR A 4 11.05 18.00 -5.68
N LYS A 5 10.08 18.69 -5.10
CA LYS A 5 9.66 18.47 -3.71
C LYS A 5 9.03 17.09 -3.64
N ILE A 6 9.64 16.16 -2.88
CA ILE A 6 9.12 14.82 -2.68
C ILE A 6 7.88 14.89 -1.79
N LYS A 7 6.76 14.37 -2.28
CA LYS A 7 5.55 14.15 -1.49
C LYS A 7 5.68 12.87 -0.70
N LEU A 8 5.32 12.93 0.57
CA LEU A 8 5.28 11.76 1.44
C LEU A 8 3.85 11.24 1.59
N SER A 9 3.71 9.93 1.51
CA SER A 9 2.46 9.19 1.76
C SER A 9 2.72 8.02 2.69
N VAL A 10 1.66 7.47 3.28
CA VAL A 10 1.73 6.35 4.23
C VAL A 10 0.99 5.14 3.68
N LEU A 11 1.59 3.96 3.78
CA LEU A 11 0.89 2.68 3.67
C LEU A 11 0.94 1.99 5.04
N ASP A 12 -0.20 1.87 5.69
CA ASP A 12 -0.35 1.21 6.97
C ASP A 12 -0.96 -0.18 6.82
N GLN A 13 -0.33 -1.16 7.43
CA GLN A 13 -0.81 -2.54 7.46
C GLN A 13 -1.50 -2.88 8.80
N SER A 14 -1.72 -1.91 9.68
CA SER A 14 -2.27 -2.10 11.04
C SER A 14 -1.57 -3.23 11.81
N PRO A 15 -0.23 -3.16 12.03
CA PRO A 15 0.54 -4.26 12.60
C PRO A 15 0.15 -4.52 14.06
N VAL A 16 -0.18 -5.77 14.35
CA VAL A 16 -0.40 -6.26 15.72
C VAL A 16 0.97 -6.64 16.30
N ARG A 17 1.54 -5.73 17.07
CA ARG A 17 2.86 -5.89 17.68
C ARG A 17 2.82 -6.93 18.81
N LYS A 18 3.98 -7.45 19.21
CA LYS A 18 4.09 -8.39 20.36
C LYS A 18 3.45 -7.80 21.61
N GLY A 19 2.56 -8.56 22.23
CA GLY A 19 1.86 -8.16 23.46
C GLY A 19 0.75 -7.10 23.26
N VAL A 20 0.43 -6.74 22.03
CA VAL A 20 -0.59 -5.75 21.68
C VAL A 20 -1.83 -6.44 21.11
N THR A 21 -3.02 -5.95 21.44
CA THR A 21 -4.28 -6.48 20.90
C THR A 21 -4.58 -5.87 19.52
N ALA A 22 -5.39 -6.56 18.72
CA ALA A 22 -5.87 -6.02 17.44
C ALA A 22 -6.61 -4.69 17.62
N ARG A 23 -7.40 -4.53 18.69
CA ARG A 23 -8.04 -3.25 19.05
C ARG A 23 -7.00 -2.13 19.17
N ARG A 24 -5.93 -2.36 19.93
CA ARG A 24 -4.87 -1.36 20.10
C ARG A 24 -4.16 -1.07 18.78
N ALA A 25 -3.93 -2.06 17.91
CA ALA A 25 -3.36 -1.85 16.60
C ALA A 25 -4.22 -0.93 15.72
N ILE A 26 -5.54 -1.06 15.75
CA ILE A 26 -6.47 -0.15 15.03
C ILE A 26 -6.46 1.26 15.65
N GLU A 27 -6.42 1.38 16.98
CA GLU A 27 -6.26 2.68 17.66
C GLU A 27 -4.95 3.37 17.23
N GLU A 28 -3.83 2.63 17.14
CA GLU A 28 -2.54 3.13 16.67
C GLU A 28 -2.56 3.54 15.19
N THR A 29 -3.25 2.78 14.33
CA THR A 29 -3.50 3.18 12.94
C THR A 29 -4.26 4.50 12.86
N THR A 30 -5.27 4.68 13.72
CA THR A 30 -6.08 5.92 13.77
C THR A 30 -5.25 7.11 14.23
N ILE A 31 -4.46 6.95 15.30
CA ILE A 31 -3.55 7.98 15.79
C ILE A 31 -2.53 8.34 14.69
N LEU A 32 -1.94 7.35 14.02
CA LEU A 32 -0.97 7.58 12.96
C LEU A 32 -1.58 8.34 11.78
N ALA A 33 -2.83 8.05 11.38
CA ALA A 33 -3.51 8.78 10.31
C ALA A 33 -3.73 10.25 10.70
N GLN A 34 -4.10 10.54 11.95
CA GLN A 34 -4.24 11.90 12.46
C GLN A 34 -2.90 12.65 12.53
N GLU A 35 -1.82 11.97 12.95
CA GLU A 35 -0.47 12.58 12.95
C GLU A 35 0.02 12.80 11.52
N ALA A 36 -0.18 11.85 10.59
CA ALA A 36 0.16 12.02 9.19
C ALA A 36 -0.56 13.25 8.57
N GLU A 37 -1.83 13.48 8.90
CA GLU A 37 -2.55 14.68 8.49
C GLU A 37 -1.91 15.96 9.02
N LYS A 38 -1.59 16.02 10.32
CA LYS A 38 -0.93 17.18 10.96
C LYS A 38 0.45 17.47 10.36
N LEU A 39 1.18 16.41 10.04
CA LEU A 39 2.50 16.47 9.43
C LEU A 39 2.45 16.76 7.93
N GLY A 40 1.27 16.92 7.31
CA GLY A 40 1.12 17.27 5.91
C GLY A 40 1.40 16.14 4.92
N TYR A 41 1.30 14.88 5.32
CA TYR A 41 1.35 13.75 4.39
C TYR A 41 0.22 13.84 3.36
N TYR A 42 0.50 13.38 2.13
CA TYR A 42 -0.43 13.57 1.02
C TYR A 42 -1.59 12.57 1.07
N ARG A 43 -1.29 11.27 1.34
CA ARG A 43 -2.30 10.21 1.46
C ARG A 43 -1.94 9.17 2.52
N PHE A 44 -2.95 8.45 2.97
CA PHE A 44 -2.82 7.35 3.92
C PHE A 44 -3.64 6.16 3.42
N TRP A 45 -2.96 5.08 3.07
CA TRP A 45 -3.60 3.86 2.58
C TRP A 45 -3.50 2.75 3.62
N VAL A 46 -4.53 1.87 3.62
CA VAL A 46 -4.56 0.66 4.44
C VAL A 46 -4.64 -0.57 3.56
N SER A 47 -4.00 -1.67 3.98
CA SER A 47 -3.90 -2.91 3.19
C SER A 47 -4.97 -3.93 3.57
N GLU A 48 -5.23 -4.89 2.66
CA GLU A 48 -6.04 -6.08 2.88
C GLU A 48 -5.16 -7.31 3.08
N HIS A 49 -5.29 -7.95 4.25
CA HIS A 49 -4.63 -9.21 4.57
C HIS A 49 -5.57 -10.14 5.33
N HIS A 50 -5.49 -11.44 5.04
CA HIS A 50 -6.32 -12.46 5.67
C HIS A 50 -5.46 -13.56 6.27
N ASN A 51 -6.07 -14.37 7.15
CA ASN A 51 -5.47 -15.53 7.79
C ASN A 51 -4.12 -15.26 8.47
N THR A 52 -4.01 -14.10 9.14
CA THR A 52 -2.83 -13.75 9.95
C THR A 52 -3.26 -13.05 11.23
N THR A 53 -2.52 -13.30 12.32
CA THR A 53 -2.75 -12.63 13.61
C THR A 53 -1.83 -11.43 13.83
N SER A 54 -0.90 -11.19 12.93
CA SER A 54 0.09 -10.11 13.03
C SER A 54 -0.32 -8.80 12.35
N LEU A 55 -1.44 -8.81 11.63
CA LEU A 55 -2.04 -7.63 11.00
C LEU A 55 -3.52 -7.58 11.33
N ALA A 56 -4.07 -6.39 11.56
CA ALA A 56 -5.47 -6.21 11.92
C ALA A 56 -6.36 -5.75 10.74
N GLY A 57 -5.76 -5.44 9.57
CA GLY A 57 -6.47 -4.93 8.40
C GLY A 57 -6.93 -6.04 7.45
N SER A 58 -8.17 -6.51 7.59
CA SER A 58 -8.77 -7.50 6.67
C SER A 58 -9.86 -6.91 5.77
N THR A 59 -10.39 -5.75 6.12
CA THR A 59 -11.53 -5.12 5.45
C THR A 59 -11.24 -3.63 5.29
N PRO A 60 -10.44 -3.25 4.27
CA PRO A 60 -9.98 -1.87 4.09
C PRO A 60 -11.12 -0.86 4.03
N GLU A 61 -12.23 -1.16 3.34
CA GLU A 61 -13.35 -0.24 3.18
C GLU A 61 -14.00 0.17 4.52
N VAL A 62 -14.04 -0.75 5.49
CA VAL A 62 -14.53 -0.45 6.85
C VAL A 62 -13.55 0.46 7.60
N LEU A 63 -12.25 0.15 7.49
CA LEU A 63 -11.20 0.94 8.15
C LEU A 63 -11.06 2.33 7.49
N ILE A 64 -11.19 2.43 6.17
CA ILE A 64 -11.21 3.71 5.43
C ILE A 64 -12.34 4.61 5.93
N ALA A 65 -13.57 4.08 6.08
CA ALA A 65 -14.70 4.85 6.62
C ALA A 65 -14.39 5.40 8.02
N HIS A 66 -13.79 4.57 8.88
CA HIS A 66 -13.37 4.97 10.21
C HIS A 66 -12.31 6.09 10.17
N LEU A 67 -11.22 5.91 9.41
CA LEU A 67 -10.12 6.85 9.33
C LEU A 67 -10.51 8.18 8.67
N ALA A 68 -11.35 8.14 7.64
CA ALA A 68 -11.84 9.32 6.95
C ALA A 68 -12.71 10.21 7.86
N ASN A 69 -13.43 9.60 8.82
CA ASN A 69 -14.15 10.32 9.87
C ASN A 69 -13.24 10.93 10.95
N HIS A 70 -12.03 10.39 11.14
CA HIS A 70 -11.07 10.87 12.13
C HIS A 70 -10.04 11.87 11.55
N THR A 71 -10.11 12.14 10.24
CA THR A 71 -9.28 13.10 9.50
C THR A 71 -10.15 14.06 8.70
N LYS A 72 -9.61 15.19 8.23
CA LYS A 72 -10.38 16.25 7.55
C LYS A 72 -9.97 16.46 6.09
N THR A 73 -8.67 16.42 5.81
CA THR A 73 -8.07 16.81 4.53
C THR A 73 -7.24 15.70 3.90
N LEU A 74 -6.71 14.79 4.72
CA LEU A 74 -5.88 13.67 4.27
C LEU A 74 -6.68 12.76 3.32
N ARG A 75 -6.10 12.41 2.17
CA ARG A 75 -6.67 11.39 1.29
C ARG A 75 -6.52 10.03 1.96
N ILE A 76 -7.62 9.29 2.06
CA ILE A 76 -7.64 7.96 2.67
C ILE A 76 -7.99 6.93 1.60
N GLY A 77 -7.33 5.79 1.60
CA GLY A 77 -7.59 4.78 0.58
C GLY A 77 -7.11 3.38 0.91
N SER A 78 -7.29 2.49 -0.05
CA SER A 78 -6.78 1.12 0.01
C SER A 78 -5.43 1.00 -0.70
N GLY A 79 -4.51 0.25 -0.07
CA GLY A 79 -3.22 -0.08 -0.64
C GLY A 79 -2.88 -1.56 -0.48
N GLY A 80 -3.79 -2.47 -1.00
CA GLY A 80 -5.00 -2.30 -1.81
C GLY A 80 -6.14 -3.22 -1.39
N ILE A 81 -7.26 -3.06 -2.08
CA ILE A 81 -8.25 -4.11 -2.19
C ILE A 81 -7.67 -5.21 -3.07
N MET A 82 -7.72 -6.43 -2.61
CA MET A 82 -7.31 -7.57 -3.43
C MET A 82 -8.50 -7.96 -4.33
N LEU A 83 -8.65 -7.26 -5.45
CA LEU A 83 -9.85 -7.29 -6.29
C LEU A 83 -10.33 -8.72 -6.63
N PRO A 84 -9.44 -9.71 -6.89
CA PRO A 84 -9.88 -11.09 -7.13
C PRO A 84 -10.63 -11.76 -5.96
N ASN A 85 -10.52 -11.26 -4.73
CA ASN A 85 -11.29 -11.78 -3.59
C ASN A 85 -12.75 -11.31 -3.58
N HIS A 86 -13.12 -10.33 -4.41
CA HIS A 86 -14.37 -9.58 -4.30
C HIS A 86 -15.17 -9.60 -5.61
N SER A 87 -16.46 -9.26 -5.51
CA SER A 87 -17.29 -8.86 -6.64
C SER A 87 -16.98 -7.41 -7.04
N ALA A 88 -16.78 -7.14 -8.32
CA ALA A 88 -16.57 -5.78 -8.84
C ALA A 88 -17.73 -4.84 -8.46
N LEU A 89 -18.98 -5.31 -8.51
CA LEU A 89 -20.15 -4.55 -8.06
C LEU A 89 -20.04 -4.17 -6.58
N LYS A 90 -19.67 -5.13 -5.71
CA LYS A 90 -19.60 -4.85 -4.27
C LYS A 90 -18.47 -3.86 -3.93
N VAL A 91 -17.34 -3.94 -4.61
CA VAL A 91 -16.26 -2.96 -4.46
C VAL A 91 -16.72 -1.59 -4.93
N ALA A 92 -17.38 -1.49 -6.10
CA ALA A 92 -17.93 -0.23 -6.60
C ALA A 92 -18.90 0.41 -5.60
N GLU A 93 -19.85 -0.36 -5.05
CA GLU A 93 -20.82 0.15 -4.06
C GLU A 93 -20.15 0.63 -2.78
N SER A 94 -19.18 -0.14 -2.24
CA SER A 94 -18.45 0.25 -1.05
C SER A 94 -17.69 1.56 -1.25
N PHE A 95 -16.99 1.71 -2.38
CA PHE A 95 -16.18 2.90 -2.64
C PHE A 95 -17.02 4.10 -3.12
N ARG A 96 -18.16 3.89 -3.78
CA ARG A 96 -19.14 4.95 -4.02
C ARG A 96 -19.71 5.51 -2.71
N LEU A 97 -20.05 4.62 -1.75
CA LEU A 97 -20.53 5.06 -0.45
C LEU A 97 -19.46 5.87 0.29
N LEU A 98 -18.20 5.42 0.28
CA LEU A 98 -17.07 6.16 0.85
C LEU A 98 -16.89 7.53 0.19
N GLU A 99 -16.97 7.61 -1.13
CA GLU A 99 -16.83 8.86 -1.89
C GLU A 99 -17.98 9.83 -1.61
N VAL A 100 -19.23 9.35 -1.50
CA VAL A 100 -20.39 10.17 -1.08
C VAL A 100 -20.22 10.72 0.33
N MET A 101 -19.65 9.93 1.25
CA MET A 101 -19.38 10.36 2.62
C MET A 101 -18.21 11.35 2.71
N HIS A 102 -17.19 11.19 1.85
CA HIS A 102 -15.95 11.94 1.87
C HIS A 102 -15.48 12.36 0.46
N PRO A 103 -16.22 13.26 -0.21
CA PRO A 103 -15.97 13.59 -1.62
C PRO A 103 -14.52 14.04 -1.90
N ASN A 104 -13.93 13.52 -2.98
CA ASN A 104 -12.58 13.85 -3.46
C ASN A 104 -11.44 13.49 -2.49
N ARG A 105 -11.72 12.66 -1.47
CA ARG A 105 -10.71 12.23 -0.49
C ARG A 105 -10.41 10.73 -0.54
N ILE A 106 -11.11 9.97 -1.35
CA ILE A 106 -11.01 8.50 -1.37
C ILE A 106 -10.12 8.04 -2.52
N ASP A 107 -9.21 7.11 -2.20
CA ASP A 107 -8.40 6.38 -3.17
C ASP A 107 -8.80 4.89 -3.18
N LEU A 108 -9.09 4.36 -4.35
CA LEU A 108 -9.33 2.94 -4.58
C LEU A 108 -8.07 2.30 -5.19
N GLY A 109 -7.17 1.85 -4.34
CA GLY A 109 -6.00 1.07 -4.77
C GLY A 109 -6.34 -0.42 -4.81
N MET A 110 -5.97 -1.09 -5.91
CA MET A 110 -6.33 -2.48 -6.17
C MET A 110 -5.10 -3.33 -6.49
N GLY A 111 -5.06 -4.53 -5.93
CA GLY A 111 -4.05 -5.54 -6.21
C GLY A 111 -4.64 -6.77 -6.89
N ARG A 112 -3.78 -7.49 -7.64
CA ARG A 112 -4.15 -8.78 -8.26
C ARG A 112 -3.82 -9.97 -7.37
N ALA A 113 -2.85 -9.83 -6.47
CA ALA A 113 -2.47 -10.91 -5.55
C ALA A 113 -3.60 -11.16 -4.53
N PRO A 114 -3.76 -12.38 -4.01
CA PRO A 114 -4.84 -12.67 -3.04
C PRO A 114 -4.64 -12.03 -1.66
N GLY A 115 -3.46 -11.51 -1.33
CA GLY A 115 -3.16 -10.97 0.01
C GLY A 115 -3.16 -12.02 1.13
N THR A 116 -3.19 -13.30 0.77
CA THR A 116 -3.30 -14.45 1.67
C THR A 116 -2.83 -15.74 1.01
N ASP A 117 -2.95 -16.88 1.71
CA ASP A 117 -2.73 -18.21 1.15
C ASP A 117 -3.87 -18.65 0.21
N ARG A 118 -3.60 -19.71 -0.60
CA ARG A 118 -4.56 -20.19 -1.61
C ARG A 118 -5.86 -20.74 -1.03
N ILE A 119 -5.82 -21.36 0.14
CA ILE A 119 -7.01 -21.94 0.77
C ILE A 119 -7.95 -20.81 1.19
N THR A 120 -7.41 -19.83 1.88
CA THR A 120 -8.17 -18.64 2.30
C THR A 120 -8.72 -17.89 1.09
N ALA A 121 -7.92 -17.69 0.05
CA ALA A 121 -8.36 -17.03 -1.19
C ALA A 121 -9.54 -17.74 -1.85
N SER A 122 -9.52 -19.08 -1.92
CA SER A 122 -10.62 -19.87 -2.48
C SER A 122 -11.90 -19.83 -1.63
N MET A 123 -11.78 -19.55 -0.34
CA MET A 123 -12.95 -19.36 0.54
C MET A 123 -13.54 -17.96 0.43
N LEU A 124 -12.71 -16.94 0.15
CA LEU A 124 -13.17 -15.56 -0.06
C LEU A 124 -13.95 -15.42 -1.36
N ASN A 125 -13.44 -16.01 -2.45
CA ASN A 125 -14.12 -16.01 -3.75
C ASN A 125 -13.99 -17.37 -4.45
N PRO A 126 -14.90 -18.32 -4.15
CA PRO A 126 -14.85 -19.68 -4.72
C PRO A 126 -15.02 -19.72 -6.25
N SER A 127 -15.59 -18.69 -6.86
CA SER A 127 -15.85 -18.63 -8.31
C SER A 127 -14.71 -18.03 -9.11
N ASN A 128 -13.68 -17.48 -8.48
CA ASN A 128 -12.56 -16.84 -9.19
C ASN A 128 -11.54 -17.90 -9.65
N ASN A 129 -11.19 -17.85 -10.93
CA ASN A 129 -10.16 -18.73 -11.50
C ASN A 129 -8.75 -18.15 -11.41
N TRP A 130 -8.59 -16.95 -10.85
CA TRP A 130 -7.30 -16.25 -10.66
C TRP A 130 -6.52 -16.04 -11.96
N SER A 131 -7.22 -16.03 -13.09
CA SER A 131 -6.63 -15.75 -14.40
C SER A 131 -6.41 -14.26 -14.62
N GLU A 132 -5.50 -13.94 -15.51
CA GLU A 132 -5.31 -12.56 -15.94
C GLU A 132 -6.56 -12.00 -16.65
N GLN A 133 -7.21 -12.83 -17.43
CA GLN A 133 -8.43 -12.46 -18.16
C GLN A 133 -9.56 -12.09 -17.19
N ASP A 134 -9.77 -12.89 -16.13
CA ASP A 134 -10.77 -12.60 -15.09
C ASP A 134 -10.49 -11.27 -14.40
N PHE A 135 -9.21 -10.99 -14.10
CA PHE A 135 -8.82 -9.72 -13.49
C PHE A 135 -9.10 -8.51 -14.39
N VAL A 136 -8.78 -8.62 -15.69
CA VAL A 136 -9.07 -7.55 -16.66
C VAL A 136 -10.57 -7.34 -16.82
N GLU A 137 -11.36 -8.42 -16.81
CA GLU A 137 -12.81 -8.32 -16.86
C GLU A 137 -13.38 -7.66 -15.60
N GLN A 138 -12.92 -8.03 -14.41
CA GLN A 138 -13.30 -7.38 -13.16
C GLN A 138 -12.96 -5.87 -13.17
N LEU A 139 -11.80 -5.48 -13.71
CA LEU A 139 -11.45 -4.06 -13.85
C LEU A 139 -12.42 -3.34 -14.78
N ARG A 140 -12.80 -3.95 -15.90
CA ARG A 140 -13.78 -3.37 -16.84
C ARG A 140 -15.16 -3.23 -16.20
N GLU A 141 -15.64 -4.26 -15.53
CA GLU A 141 -16.90 -4.21 -14.77
C GLU A 141 -16.89 -3.11 -13.71
N LEU A 142 -15.79 -3.00 -12.97
CA LEU A 142 -15.63 -1.98 -11.92
C LEU A 142 -15.72 -0.57 -12.53
N GLN A 143 -15.06 -0.32 -13.68
CA GLN A 143 -15.18 0.95 -14.40
C GLN A 143 -16.62 1.25 -14.79
N HIS A 144 -17.33 0.28 -15.34
CA HIS A 144 -18.75 0.44 -15.69
C HIS A 144 -19.60 0.82 -14.48
N TYR A 145 -19.40 0.15 -13.33
CA TYR A 145 -20.17 0.45 -12.12
C TYR A 145 -19.79 1.80 -11.49
N LEU A 146 -18.54 2.21 -11.54
CA LEU A 146 -18.10 3.50 -10.98
C LEU A 146 -18.57 4.69 -11.81
N HIS A 147 -18.70 4.54 -13.14
CA HIS A 147 -19.05 5.62 -14.05
C HIS A 147 -20.49 5.56 -14.59
N ASP A 148 -21.30 4.62 -14.13
CA ASP A 148 -22.66 4.39 -14.65
C ASP A 148 -22.68 4.17 -16.18
N THR A 149 -21.64 3.55 -16.73
CA THR A 149 -21.51 3.21 -18.15
C THR A 149 -21.78 1.73 -18.37
N SER A 150 -22.06 1.34 -19.60
CA SER A 150 -22.15 -0.08 -19.95
C SER A 150 -22.05 -0.28 -21.46
N ASP A 151 -21.42 -1.36 -21.88
CA ASP A 151 -21.35 -1.79 -23.29
C ASP A 151 -22.61 -2.59 -23.71
N GLY A 152 -23.64 -2.61 -22.87
CA GLY A 152 -24.82 -3.44 -23.02
C GLY A 152 -24.75 -4.72 -22.16
N GLY A 153 -25.60 -5.70 -22.47
CA GLY A 153 -25.61 -6.97 -21.73
C GLY A 153 -26.24 -6.88 -20.34
N ILE A 154 -25.75 -7.74 -19.42
CA ILE A 154 -26.32 -7.84 -18.07
C ILE A 154 -25.93 -6.65 -17.20
N GLN A 155 -24.76 -6.08 -17.38
CA GLN A 155 -24.27 -4.91 -16.64
C GLN A 155 -25.16 -3.69 -16.84
N ALA A 156 -25.77 -3.53 -18.04
CA ALA A 156 -26.71 -2.44 -18.34
C ALA A 156 -27.99 -2.48 -17.45
N LYS A 157 -28.27 -3.63 -16.82
CA LYS A 157 -29.44 -3.84 -15.96
C LYS A 157 -29.13 -3.63 -14.48
N ILE A 158 -27.87 -3.42 -14.12
CA ILE A 158 -27.40 -3.33 -12.74
C ILE A 158 -26.79 -1.95 -12.52
N LYS A 159 -27.21 -1.29 -11.46
CA LYS A 159 -26.68 0.00 -11.05
C LYS A 159 -26.01 -0.15 -9.68
N ALA A 160 -24.76 0.24 -9.58
CA ALA A 160 -24.07 0.34 -8.29
C ALA A 160 -24.64 1.54 -7.51
N ILE A 161 -24.94 1.36 -6.24
CA ILE A 161 -25.49 2.39 -5.35
C ILE A 161 -24.58 2.63 -4.15
N PRO A 162 -24.58 3.86 -3.58
CA PRO A 162 -25.31 5.05 -4.01
C PRO A 162 -24.76 5.65 -5.31
N VAL A 163 -25.55 6.49 -5.98
CA VAL A 163 -25.04 7.33 -7.07
C VAL A 163 -24.18 8.43 -6.46
N SER A 164 -22.98 8.62 -7.01
CA SER A 164 -22.02 9.62 -6.57
C SER A 164 -21.75 10.65 -7.68
N GLU A 165 -21.59 11.91 -7.31
CA GLU A 165 -21.22 12.98 -8.24
C GLU A 165 -19.73 12.96 -8.60
N THR A 166 -18.91 12.35 -7.72
CA THR A 166 -17.47 12.17 -7.91
C THR A 166 -17.11 10.70 -7.84
N VAL A 167 -15.96 10.32 -8.37
CA VAL A 167 -15.45 8.96 -8.40
C VAL A 167 -14.15 8.90 -7.60
N PRO A 168 -13.94 7.86 -6.76
CA PRO A 168 -12.67 7.69 -6.04
C PRO A 168 -11.51 7.56 -7.03
N GLN A 169 -10.36 8.18 -6.72
CA GLN A 169 -9.18 8.05 -7.55
C GLN A 169 -8.72 6.58 -7.57
N GLN A 170 -8.64 5.99 -8.75
CA GLN A 170 -8.33 4.59 -8.92
C GLN A 170 -6.84 4.35 -9.15
N TRP A 171 -6.31 3.27 -8.55
CA TRP A 171 -4.90 2.90 -8.62
C TRP A 171 -4.75 1.39 -8.81
N LEU A 172 -3.78 0.98 -9.61
CA LEU A 172 -3.30 -0.40 -9.61
C LEU A 172 -1.95 -0.51 -8.91
N LEU A 173 -1.85 -1.50 -8.02
CA LEU A 173 -0.66 -1.76 -7.23
C LEU A 173 0.04 -3.01 -7.74
N SER A 174 1.36 -2.96 -7.90
CA SER A 174 2.14 -4.09 -8.39
C SER A 174 3.60 -4.03 -7.96
N SER A 175 4.21 -5.20 -7.84
CA SER A 175 5.66 -5.38 -7.73
C SER A 175 6.28 -5.88 -9.04
N SER A 176 5.56 -5.77 -10.17
CA SER A 176 6.01 -6.21 -11.48
C SER A 176 5.48 -5.29 -12.59
N GLY A 177 6.04 -5.38 -13.80
CA GLY A 177 5.64 -4.52 -14.92
C GLY A 177 4.25 -4.82 -15.51
N GLN A 178 3.65 -5.96 -15.21
CA GLN A 178 2.39 -6.37 -15.88
C GLN A 178 1.20 -5.47 -15.51
N SER A 179 1.03 -5.11 -14.23
CA SER A 179 -0.05 -4.21 -13.82
C SER A 179 0.19 -2.76 -14.27
N ALA A 180 1.42 -2.40 -14.63
CA ALA A 180 1.72 -1.11 -15.26
C ALA A 180 0.99 -0.97 -16.62
N LEU A 181 0.92 -2.07 -17.40
CA LEU A 181 0.16 -2.13 -18.65
C LEU A 181 -1.32 -1.89 -18.43
N PHE A 182 -1.91 -2.59 -17.47
CA PHE A 182 -3.33 -2.44 -17.15
C PHE A 182 -3.65 -1.03 -16.65
N SER A 183 -2.81 -0.51 -15.74
CA SER A 183 -2.93 0.84 -15.22
C SER A 183 -2.91 1.88 -16.36
N ALA A 184 -1.95 1.76 -17.26
CA ALA A 184 -1.83 2.63 -18.43
C ALA A 184 -3.04 2.49 -19.37
N HIS A 185 -3.52 1.25 -19.63
CA HIS A 185 -4.63 0.99 -20.52
C HIS A 185 -5.97 1.56 -20.02
N PHE A 186 -6.23 1.41 -18.70
CA PHE A 186 -7.46 1.89 -18.08
C PHE A 186 -7.37 3.35 -17.61
N GLY A 187 -6.23 4.02 -17.78
CA GLY A 187 -6.04 5.42 -17.33
C GLY A 187 -6.14 5.58 -15.82
N MET A 188 -5.63 4.61 -15.06
CA MET A 188 -5.57 4.61 -13.59
C MET A 188 -4.21 5.06 -13.09
N GLY A 189 -4.10 5.47 -11.82
CA GLY A 189 -2.81 5.67 -11.14
C GLY A 189 -2.03 4.35 -10.98
N PHE A 190 -0.72 4.41 -10.91
CA PHE A 190 0.16 3.24 -10.74
C PHE A 190 1.01 3.36 -9.48
N SER A 191 0.93 2.37 -8.58
CA SER A 191 1.76 2.29 -7.37
C SER A 191 2.70 1.10 -7.46
N PHE A 192 4.01 1.36 -7.46
CA PHE A 192 5.01 0.30 -7.50
C PHE A 192 5.41 -0.13 -6.09
N ALA A 193 5.22 -1.41 -5.79
CA ALA A 193 5.54 -2.02 -4.49
C ALA A 193 7.01 -2.46 -4.41
N HIS A 194 7.93 -1.49 -4.28
CA HIS A 194 9.36 -1.72 -4.09
C HIS A 194 9.64 -2.60 -2.86
N PHE A 195 8.82 -2.48 -1.82
CA PHE A 195 8.91 -3.31 -0.60
C PHE A 195 8.68 -4.80 -0.84
N ILE A 196 8.08 -5.19 -1.96
CA ILE A 196 7.91 -6.59 -2.38
C ILE A 196 9.05 -7.02 -3.31
N ASN A 197 9.29 -6.23 -4.35
CA ASN A 197 10.35 -6.48 -5.33
C ASN A 197 11.06 -5.16 -5.68
N PRO A 198 12.34 -5.00 -5.32
CA PRO A 198 13.09 -3.77 -5.60
C PRO A 198 13.60 -3.68 -7.05
N VAL A 199 13.42 -4.72 -7.87
CA VAL A 199 13.99 -4.80 -9.22
C VAL A 199 12.94 -4.48 -10.27
N GLY A 200 13.33 -3.70 -11.29
CA GLY A 200 12.50 -3.43 -12.46
C GLY A 200 11.43 -2.34 -12.28
N GLY A 201 11.39 -1.66 -11.12
CA GLY A 201 10.35 -0.67 -10.83
C GLY A 201 10.46 0.59 -11.68
N ALA A 202 11.66 1.12 -11.89
CA ALA A 202 11.86 2.29 -12.74
C ALA A 202 11.39 2.04 -14.18
N GLN A 203 11.73 0.86 -14.72
CA GLN A 203 11.28 0.44 -16.05
C GLN A 203 9.75 0.27 -16.11
N ALA A 204 9.13 -0.26 -15.05
CA ALA A 204 7.68 -0.40 -14.97
C ALA A 204 6.97 0.96 -14.97
N ILE A 205 7.49 1.94 -14.23
CA ILE A 205 6.97 3.31 -14.19
C ILE A 205 7.18 4.01 -15.54
N GLN A 206 8.35 3.90 -16.15
CA GLN A 206 8.60 4.43 -17.46
C GLN A 206 7.62 3.85 -18.48
N TYR A 207 7.45 2.53 -18.48
CA TYR A 207 6.52 1.83 -19.37
C TYR A 207 5.07 2.29 -19.16
N TYR A 208 4.64 2.47 -17.90
CA TYR A 208 3.33 3.00 -17.57
C TYR A 208 3.10 4.39 -18.19
N ARG A 209 4.06 5.31 -18.06
CA ARG A 209 3.96 6.67 -18.62
C ARG A 209 3.89 6.69 -20.15
N GLU A 210 4.74 5.89 -20.79
CA GLU A 210 4.82 5.83 -22.27
C GLU A 210 3.55 5.28 -22.91
N HIS A 211 2.81 4.42 -22.20
CA HIS A 211 1.61 3.76 -22.70
C HIS A 211 0.31 4.27 -22.07
N PHE A 212 0.40 5.30 -21.23
CA PHE A 212 -0.76 5.84 -20.51
C PHE A 212 -1.81 6.38 -21.49
N LYS A 213 -3.03 5.92 -21.31
CA LYS A 213 -4.21 6.43 -22.04
C LYS A 213 -5.01 7.32 -21.09
N PRO A 214 -5.18 8.61 -21.40
CA PRO A 214 -6.04 9.47 -20.60
C PRO A 214 -7.44 8.89 -20.42
N SER A 215 -7.98 8.99 -19.23
CA SER A 215 -9.35 8.61 -18.87
C SER A 215 -10.14 9.83 -18.41
N VAL A 216 -11.42 9.62 -18.08
CA VAL A 216 -12.25 10.67 -17.46
C VAL A 216 -11.76 11.07 -16.08
N ASP A 217 -11.03 10.19 -15.39
CA ASP A 217 -10.52 10.41 -14.03
C ASP A 217 -9.11 11.01 -14.02
N LEU A 218 -8.27 10.65 -14.99
CA LEU A 218 -6.88 11.09 -15.07
C LEU A 218 -6.50 11.53 -16.49
N ALA A 219 -6.17 12.81 -16.66
CA ALA A 219 -5.67 13.36 -17.91
C ALA A 219 -4.19 13.05 -18.16
N LYS A 220 -3.43 12.72 -17.12
CA LYS A 220 -1.98 12.45 -17.15
C LYS A 220 -1.64 11.29 -16.20
N PRO A 221 -0.53 10.57 -16.46
CA PRO A 221 -0.07 9.54 -15.53
C PRO A 221 0.20 10.11 -14.13
N VAL A 222 -0.11 9.32 -13.12
CA VAL A 222 0.15 9.59 -11.71
C VAL A 222 0.68 8.32 -11.08
N GLU A 223 1.85 8.40 -10.46
CA GLU A 223 2.49 7.24 -9.88
C GLU A 223 3.12 7.53 -8.52
N ASN A 224 3.35 6.47 -7.74
CA ASN A 224 4.16 6.51 -6.53
C ASN A 224 4.94 5.20 -6.34
N VAL A 225 5.91 5.23 -5.42
CA VAL A 225 6.71 4.07 -5.03
C VAL A 225 6.54 3.81 -3.54
N ALA A 226 6.08 2.59 -3.20
CA ALA A 226 5.91 2.17 -1.82
C ALA A 226 7.11 1.33 -1.35
N LEU A 227 7.68 1.68 -0.19
CA LEU A 227 8.85 1.00 0.37
C LEU A 227 8.84 1.01 1.90
N HIS A 228 9.58 0.06 2.50
CA HIS A 228 9.82 0.10 3.94
C HIS A 228 10.81 1.22 4.29
N VAL A 229 10.40 2.10 5.21
CA VAL A 229 11.24 3.20 5.71
C VAL A 229 11.24 3.20 7.24
N PHE A 230 12.40 3.40 7.82
CA PHE A 230 12.53 3.71 9.25
C PHE A 230 13.62 4.75 9.45
N CYS A 231 13.25 5.87 10.06
CA CYS A 231 14.13 6.97 10.41
C CYS A 231 14.27 7.09 11.93
N SER A 232 15.48 7.13 12.43
CA SER A 232 15.76 7.39 13.84
C SER A 232 17.08 8.15 14.01
N GLU A 233 17.13 9.05 14.99
CA GLU A 233 18.37 9.73 15.39
C GLU A 233 19.32 8.76 16.16
N ASP A 234 18.79 7.63 16.65
CA ASP A 234 19.52 6.58 17.36
C ASP A 234 19.92 5.46 16.40
N GLU A 235 21.22 5.37 16.06
CA GLU A 235 21.77 4.33 15.18
C GLU A 235 21.55 2.90 15.69
N GLU A 236 21.51 2.71 17.01
CA GLU A 236 21.28 1.39 17.58
C GLU A 236 19.84 0.93 17.35
N LYS A 237 18.86 1.83 17.49
CA LYS A 237 17.47 1.56 17.10
C LYS A 237 17.35 1.26 15.60
N VAL A 238 18.09 1.95 14.75
CA VAL A 238 18.12 1.65 13.30
C VAL A 238 18.58 0.22 13.04
N LYS A 239 19.70 -0.21 13.67
CA LYS A 239 20.23 -1.57 13.53
C LYS A 239 19.24 -2.63 14.03
N GLN A 240 18.62 -2.39 15.18
CA GLN A 240 17.63 -3.30 15.78
C GLN A 240 16.40 -3.45 14.89
N GLN A 241 15.87 -2.35 14.37
CA GLN A 241 14.70 -2.38 13.48
C GLN A 241 15.02 -3.03 12.11
N GLU A 242 16.22 -2.80 11.58
CA GLU A 242 16.68 -3.49 10.36
C GLU A 242 16.78 -5.00 10.59
N ALA A 243 17.32 -5.43 11.72
CA ALA A 243 17.41 -6.84 12.08
C ALA A 243 16.02 -7.49 12.26
N LEU A 244 15.09 -6.81 12.95
CA LEU A 244 13.71 -7.25 13.12
C LEU A 244 13.00 -7.44 11.78
N MET A 245 13.17 -6.49 10.85
CA MET A 245 12.54 -6.58 9.54
C MET A 245 13.14 -7.70 8.67
N ASN A 246 14.45 -7.86 8.70
CA ASN A 246 15.13 -8.97 8.02
C ASN A 246 14.66 -10.32 8.56
N TYR A 247 14.52 -10.46 9.88
CA TYR A 247 13.97 -11.67 10.49
C TYR A 247 12.54 -11.95 10.00
N ARG A 248 11.66 -10.93 10.00
CA ARG A 248 10.27 -11.05 9.52
C ARG A 248 10.21 -11.48 8.05
N PHE A 249 11.02 -10.90 7.19
CA PHE A 249 11.11 -11.32 5.78
C PHE A 249 11.52 -12.78 5.63
N LEU A 250 12.55 -13.22 6.36
CA LEU A 250 12.96 -14.62 6.33
C LEU A 250 11.87 -15.57 6.80
N GLN A 251 11.10 -15.20 7.84
CA GLN A 251 9.99 -16.05 8.30
C GLN A 251 8.86 -16.10 7.26
N LEU A 252 8.52 -14.96 6.64
CA LEU A 252 7.54 -14.89 5.57
C LEU A 252 7.93 -15.76 4.39
N GLU A 253 9.17 -15.69 3.94
CA GLU A 253 9.71 -16.50 2.83
C GLU A 253 9.77 -18.00 3.13
N LYS A 254 9.87 -18.37 4.41
CA LYS A 254 9.75 -19.75 4.88
C LYS A 254 8.29 -20.21 5.05
N GLY A 255 7.31 -19.41 4.68
CA GLY A 255 5.89 -19.71 4.84
C GLY A 255 5.36 -19.66 6.28
N LYS A 256 6.10 -19.03 7.20
CA LYS A 256 5.72 -18.91 8.62
C LYS A 256 4.94 -17.61 8.94
N GLY A 257 4.58 -16.83 7.90
CA GLY A 257 3.93 -15.53 8.05
C GLY A 257 4.86 -14.44 8.60
N LEU A 258 4.28 -13.34 9.05
CA LEU A 258 4.98 -12.20 9.66
C LEU A 258 4.86 -12.29 11.19
N PRO A 259 5.87 -12.78 11.93
CA PRO A 259 5.74 -12.96 13.37
C PRO A 259 5.75 -11.62 14.12
N ALA A 260 4.93 -11.53 15.17
CA ALA A 260 4.96 -10.43 16.14
C ALA A 260 6.10 -10.67 17.15
N VAL A 261 7.32 -10.24 16.81
CA VAL A 261 8.53 -10.40 17.63
C VAL A 261 9.14 -9.05 17.98
N GLY A 262 9.83 -8.99 19.13
CA GLY A 262 10.66 -7.87 19.55
C GLY A 262 12.15 -8.20 19.47
N TRP A 263 13.01 -7.19 19.71
CA TRP A 263 14.47 -7.35 19.67
C TRP A 263 14.98 -8.43 20.60
N ALA A 264 14.43 -8.53 21.80
CA ALA A 264 14.82 -9.54 22.78
C ALA A 264 14.62 -10.98 22.31
N ASP A 265 13.68 -11.21 21.35
CA ASP A 265 13.41 -12.54 20.83
C ASP A 265 14.41 -12.97 19.73
N ILE A 266 15.07 -12.01 19.08
CA ILE A 266 15.87 -12.29 17.88
C ILE A 266 17.35 -11.92 18.02
N LYS A 267 17.75 -11.19 19.04
CA LYS A 267 19.14 -10.67 19.21
C LYS A 267 20.20 -11.77 19.18
N ASP A 268 19.88 -12.99 19.60
CA ASP A 268 20.80 -14.14 19.67
C ASP A 268 20.58 -15.15 18.52
N VAL A 269 19.75 -14.79 17.51
CA VAL A 269 19.49 -15.68 16.36
C VAL A 269 20.70 -15.69 15.42
N SER A 270 21.18 -16.88 15.13
CA SER A 270 22.25 -17.09 14.15
C SER A 270 21.66 -17.45 12.78
N TYR A 271 22.25 -16.92 11.73
CA TYR A 271 21.85 -17.16 10.35
C TYR A 271 22.92 -17.98 9.60
N ASN A 272 22.49 -18.99 8.85
CA ASN A 272 23.37 -19.73 7.96
C ASN A 272 23.75 -18.88 6.72
N ALA A 273 24.69 -19.36 5.89
CA ALA A 273 25.18 -18.61 4.74
C ALA A 273 24.06 -18.24 3.73
N ALA A 274 23.11 -19.13 3.47
CA ALA A 274 22.01 -18.86 2.55
C ALA A 274 21.06 -17.80 3.10
N GLU A 275 20.78 -17.82 4.41
CA GLU A 275 19.97 -16.80 5.08
C GLU A 275 20.67 -15.43 5.09
N GLN A 276 22.00 -15.40 5.27
CA GLN A 276 22.79 -14.16 5.21
C GLN A 276 22.73 -13.51 3.82
N GLU A 277 22.88 -14.30 2.76
CA GLU A 277 22.72 -13.79 1.38
C GLU A 277 21.29 -13.32 1.12
N ARG A 278 20.29 -14.03 1.68
CA ARG A 278 18.89 -13.58 1.55
C ARG A 278 18.62 -12.28 2.29
N ILE A 279 19.16 -12.11 3.50
CA ILE A 279 19.13 -10.85 4.27
C ILE A 279 19.73 -9.70 3.44
N LYS A 280 20.89 -9.94 2.83
CA LYS A 280 21.55 -8.93 1.97
C LYS A 280 20.66 -8.50 0.79
N ALA A 281 19.98 -9.45 0.14
CA ALA A 281 19.02 -9.15 -0.90
C ALA A 281 17.80 -8.37 -0.36
N ASN A 282 17.25 -8.78 0.79
CA ASN A 282 16.09 -8.15 1.40
C ASN A 282 16.33 -6.71 1.86
N LYS A 283 17.59 -6.33 2.17
CA LYS A 283 17.94 -4.94 2.49
C LYS A 283 17.66 -3.97 1.35
N GLN A 284 17.59 -4.42 0.10
CA GLN A 284 17.23 -3.57 -1.03
C GLN A 284 15.74 -3.14 -1.00
N ARG A 285 14.90 -3.83 -0.26
CA ARG A 285 13.44 -3.56 -0.14
C ARG A 285 13.10 -2.47 0.87
N MET A 286 14.11 -1.96 1.61
CA MET A 286 13.93 -1.01 2.70
C MET A 286 15.06 0.05 2.75
N ILE A 287 14.71 1.21 3.27
CA ILE A 287 15.64 2.29 3.56
C ILE A 287 15.50 2.65 5.04
N TYR A 288 16.48 2.20 5.85
CA TYR A 288 16.56 2.44 7.27
C TYR A 288 17.82 3.24 7.57
N GLY A 289 17.73 4.24 8.44
CA GLY A 289 18.88 5.06 8.76
C GLY A 289 18.58 6.29 9.62
N THR A 290 19.66 7.06 9.86
CA THR A 290 19.55 8.38 10.46
C THR A 290 18.93 9.39 9.47
N PRO A 291 18.46 10.56 9.92
CA PRO A 291 17.88 11.59 9.03
C PRO A 291 18.73 11.92 7.82
N ALA A 292 20.06 12.01 7.97
CA ALA A 292 20.99 12.29 6.88
C ALA A 292 21.00 11.16 5.82
N VAL A 293 21.08 9.90 6.26
CA VAL A 293 21.04 8.71 5.39
C VAL A 293 19.69 8.60 4.69
N ILE A 294 18.60 8.83 5.40
CA ILE A 294 17.25 8.79 4.86
C ILE A 294 17.08 9.83 3.76
N LYS A 295 17.50 11.07 4.03
CA LYS A 295 17.43 12.17 3.04
C LYS A 295 18.15 11.81 1.74
N GLU A 296 19.39 11.36 1.85
CA GLU A 296 20.21 10.98 0.70
C GLU A 296 19.55 9.83 -0.09
N ARG A 297 19.23 8.72 0.59
CA ARG A 297 18.77 7.51 -0.09
C ARG A 297 17.35 7.63 -0.65
N LEU A 298 16.42 8.32 0.03
CA LEU A 298 15.08 8.54 -0.51
C LEU A 298 15.11 9.53 -1.68
N THR A 299 15.96 10.57 -1.63
CA THR A 299 16.15 11.48 -2.77
C THR A 299 16.73 10.75 -3.98
N GLN A 300 17.74 9.88 -3.76
CA GLN A 300 18.30 9.06 -4.83
C GLN A 300 17.24 8.11 -5.40
N LEU A 301 16.47 7.42 -4.56
CA LEU A 301 15.41 6.52 -5.02
C LEU A 301 14.36 7.27 -5.87
N ALA A 302 13.90 8.43 -5.40
CA ALA A 302 12.94 9.25 -6.15
C ALA A 302 13.50 9.67 -7.52
N THR A 303 14.80 9.97 -7.57
CA THR A 303 15.50 10.29 -8.82
C THR A 303 15.62 9.08 -9.75
N ASP A 304 16.00 7.92 -9.21
CA ASP A 304 16.16 6.68 -9.99
C ASP A 304 14.84 6.21 -10.61
N TYR A 305 13.75 6.44 -9.91
CA TYR A 305 12.39 6.12 -10.37
C TYR A 305 11.73 7.27 -11.15
N ASP A 306 12.34 8.45 -11.10
CA ASP A 306 11.79 9.71 -11.64
C ASP A 306 10.37 9.98 -11.11
N VAL A 307 10.14 9.86 -9.80
CA VAL A 307 8.84 10.07 -9.15
C VAL A 307 8.89 11.20 -8.13
N ASP A 308 7.76 11.85 -7.89
CA ASP A 308 7.61 12.91 -6.90
C ASP A 308 6.84 12.45 -5.64
N GLU A 309 6.37 11.20 -5.58
CA GLU A 309 5.67 10.67 -4.41
C GLU A 309 6.28 9.34 -3.94
N LEU A 310 6.67 9.32 -2.65
CA LEU A 310 7.13 8.12 -1.95
C LEU A 310 6.16 7.75 -0.84
N MET A 311 5.77 6.48 -0.79
CA MET A 311 4.85 5.94 0.20
C MET A 311 5.59 5.08 1.21
N ALA A 312 5.69 5.56 2.44
CA ALA A 312 6.43 4.90 3.51
C ALA A 312 5.59 3.84 4.23
N ILE A 313 6.21 2.67 4.45
CA ILE A 313 5.71 1.61 5.32
C ILE A 313 6.67 1.52 6.50
N THR A 314 6.17 1.77 7.72
CA THR A 314 6.98 1.70 8.93
C THR A 314 6.36 0.73 9.92
N ILE A 315 7.05 -0.37 10.21
CA ILE A 315 6.64 -1.37 11.21
C ILE A 315 7.73 -1.45 12.27
N THR A 316 7.41 -1.07 13.50
CA THR A 316 8.34 -0.98 14.62
C THR A 316 7.95 -1.90 15.78
N GLU A 317 8.86 -2.14 16.71
CA GLU A 317 8.57 -2.81 17.98
C GLU A 317 7.75 -1.93 18.91
N HIS A 318 8.04 -0.61 18.95
CA HIS A 318 7.34 0.38 19.79
C HIS A 318 6.60 1.38 18.92
N PHE A 319 5.40 1.77 19.33
CA PHE A 319 4.57 2.70 18.57
C PHE A 319 5.15 4.11 18.53
N GLU A 320 5.77 4.54 19.60
CA GLU A 320 6.42 5.83 19.73
C GLU A 320 7.56 5.99 18.69
N ASP A 321 8.35 4.95 18.47
CA ASP A 321 9.40 4.95 17.45
C ASP A 321 8.81 5.03 16.05
N ARG A 322 7.61 4.48 15.84
CA ARG A 322 6.88 4.57 14.59
C ARG A 322 6.43 6.00 14.30
N ILE A 323 5.81 6.66 15.27
CA ILE A 323 5.39 8.07 15.17
C ILE A 323 6.63 8.95 14.93
N ARG A 324 7.69 8.79 15.74
CA ARG A 324 8.90 9.60 15.58
C ARG A 324 9.55 9.45 14.21
N SER A 325 9.52 8.25 13.63
CA SER A 325 10.02 8.02 12.28
C SER A 325 9.25 8.84 11.23
N TYR A 326 7.92 8.92 11.33
CA TYR A 326 7.12 9.75 10.41
C TYR A 326 7.32 11.25 10.65
N GLU A 327 7.50 11.70 11.89
CA GLU A 327 7.86 13.09 12.21
C GLU A 327 9.18 13.47 11.54
N LEU A 328 10.23 12.64 11.71
CA LEU A 328 11.54 12.87 11.12
C LEU A 328 11.50 12.91 9.57
N LEU A 329 10.70 12.04 8.96
CA LEU A 329 10.49 12.07 7.50
C LEU A 329 9.84 13.39 7.06
N ALA A 330 8.84 13.89 7.79
CA ALA A 330 8.23 15.19 7.51
C ALA A 330 9.22 16.34 7.69
N GLU A 331 10.00 16.35 8.76
CA GLU A 331 11.07 17.35 9.00
C GLU A 331 12.12 17.40 7.87
N ILE A 332 12.38 16.25 7.20
CA ILE A 332 13.35 16.16 6.10
C ILE A 332 12.81 16.70 4.78
N PHE A 333 11.51 16.45 4.47
CA PHE A 333 10.97 16.63 3.12
C PHE A 333 9.83 17.64 3.00
N GLN A 334 9.28 18.12 4.10
CA GLN A 334 8.18 19.09 4.13
C GLN A 334 8.58 20.39 4.79
#